data_20c565b656dd49427522a0fbe2897278
#
_entry.id   20c565b656dd49427522a0fbe2897278
#
_cell.length_a   1.000
_cell.length_b   1.000
_cell.length_c   1.000
_cell.angle_alpha   90.00
_cell.angle_beta   90.00
_cell.angle_gamma   90.00
#
_symmetry.space_group_name_H-M   'P 1'
#
loop_
_entity.id
_entity.type
_entity.pdbx_description
1 polymer ?
#
loop_
_entity_poly.entity_id
_entity_poly.type
_entity_poly.pdbx_seq_one_letter_code
_entity_poly.pdbx_strand_id
1 'polypeptide(L)'
;MTPRDDPREAILPRALGPLEAQVLEAIWCGPRPTTVRELQSSFPRCAYTTLMTTLDRLHKKGVLGRIKVGRAYAYEPRFTRHELEARLATRTVEEWLGATQGRRALEPLLSCFVDAVSERDRLLLDDLERLLKAKRTHLEGGEAP
;
A
#
# COMPACT_ATOMS: atom_id res chain seq x y z
N MET A 1 -8.52 3.58 23.19
CA MET A 1 -8.64 3.02 21.82
C MET A 1 -7.26 2.96 21.23
N THR A 2 -6.69 1.78 21.20
CA THR A 2 -5.34 1.57 20.64
C THR A 2 -5.46 1.38 19.13
N PRO A 3 -4.84 2.23 18.30
CA PRO A 3 -4.92 2.14 16.84
C PRO A 3 -4.08 0.99 16.25
N ARG A 4 -3.85 -0.08 17.00
CA ARG A 4 -2.84 -1.08 16.65
C ARG A 4 -3.34 -2.33 15.95
N ASP A 5 -4.64 -2.44 15.69
CA ASP A 5 -5.23 -3.65 15.12
C ASP A 5 -5.89 -3.44 13.75
N ASP A 6 -5.63 -2.34 13.07
CA ASP A 6 -6.03 -2.23 11.68
C ASP A 6 -4.96 -2.90 10.81
N PRO A 7 -5.27 -4.04 10.17
CA PRO A 7 -4.31 -4.73 9.30
C PRO A 7 -3.86 -3.89 8.11
N ARG A 8 -4.55 -2.78 7.86
CA ARG A 8 -4.15 -1.82 6.84
C ARG A 8 -2.92 -1.02 7.26
N GLU A 9 -2.78 -0.74 8.58
CA GLU A 9 -1.59 -0.09 9.11
C GLU A 9 -0.35 -1.00 9.11
N ALA A 10 -0.54 -2.31 9.08
CA ALA A 10 0.57 -3.26 9.09
C ALA A 10 1.26 -3.40 7.72
N ILE A 11 0.58 -3.08 6.63
CA ILE A 11 1.14 -3.18 5.27
C ILE A 11 1.97 -1.95 4.93
N LEU A 12 1.46 -0.76 5.24
CA LEU A 12 2.14 0.51 4.98
C LEU A 12 3.51 0.62 5.69
N PRO A 13 3.66 0.28 6.98
CA PRO A 13 4.94 0.37 7.67
C PRO A 13 6.03 -0.57 7.17
N ARG A 14 5.73 -1.64 6.45
CA ARG A 14 6.73 -2.56 5.90
C ARG A 14 7.36 -2.08 4.61
N ALA A 15 6.59 -1.42 3.77
CA ALA A 15 7.04 -0.89 2.49
C ALA A 15 7.49 0.57 2.60
N LEU A 16 6.95 1.30 3.56
CA LEU A 16 7.25 2.70 3.83
C LEU A 16 7.84 2.84 5.24
N GLY A 17 8.78 3.76 5.41
CA GLY A 17 9.26 4.12 6.74
C GLY A 17 8.16 4.77 7.59
N PRO A 18 8.31 4.78 8.94
CA PRO A 18 7.30 5.35 9.82
C PRO A 18 6.95 6.80 9.51
N LEU A 19 7.94 7.64 9.25
CA LEU A 19 7.73 9.04 8.89
C LEU A 19 7.11 9.18 7.51
N GLU A 20 7.53 8.36 6.55
CA GLU A 20 6.93 8.33 5.21
C GLU A 20 5.43 8.03 5.26
N ALA A 21 5.03 7.06 6.08
CA ALA A 21 3.63 6.71 6.27
C ALA A 21 2.82 7.86 6.89
N GLN A 22 3.37 8.53 7.91
CA GLN A 22 2.73 9.67 8.56
C GLN A 22 2.58 10.86 7.63
N VAL A 23 3.61 11.16 6.86
CA VAL A 23 3.62 12.25 5.88
C VAL A 23 2.58 12.00 4.80
N LEU A 24 2.52 10.79 4.28
CA LEU A 24 1.55 10.40 3.26
C LEU A 24 0.11 10.51 3.78
N GLU A 25 -0.12 10.08 5.01
CA GLU A 25 -1.42 10.22 5.67
C GLU A 25 -1.84 11.67 5.78
N ALA A 26 -0.93 12.55 6.18
CA ALA A 26 -1.18 13.99 6.26
C ALA A 26 -1.52 14.60 4.89
N ILE A 27 -0.88 14.12 3.83
CA ILE A 27 -1.15 14.59 2.47
C ILE A 27 -2.54 14.14 2.01
N TRP A 28 -2.95 12.92 2.31
CA TRP A 28 -4.31 12.46 1.98
C TRP A 28 -5.40 13.25 2.70
N CYS A 29 -5.16 13.65 3.94
CA CYS A 29 -6.12 14.37 4.78
C CYS A 29 -6.10 15.89 4.55
N GLY A 30 -5.04 16.42 3.96
CA GLY A 30 -4.85 17.86 3.81
C GLY A 30 -5.19 18.40 2.43
N PRO A 31 -4.97 19.71 2.22
CA PRO A 31 -5.15 20.32 0.91
C PRO A 31 -4.14 19.78 -0.11
N ARG A 32 -4.52 19.80 -1.37
CA ARG A 32 -3.71 19.28 -2.48
C ARG A 32 -3.60 20.32 -3.59
N PRO A 33 -2.42 20.54 -4.15
CA PRO A 33 -1.12 20.00 -3.75
C PRO A 33 -0.58 20.66 -2.48
N THR A 34 0.37 20.03 -1.80
CA THR A 34 0.92 20.48 -0.52
C THR A 34 2.42 20.73 -0.64
N THR A 35 2.88 21.89 -0.21
CA THR A 35 4.32 22.21 -0.14
C THR A 35 4.92 21.67 1.17
N VAL A 36 6.26 21.59 1.23
CA VAL A 36 6.97 21.21 2.45
C VAL A 36 6.62 22.16 3.60
N ARG A 37 6.56 23.46 3.31
CA ARG A 37 6.25 24.50 4.30
C ARG A 37 4.85 24.33 4.91
N GLU A 38 3.86 24.05 4.08
CA GLU A 38 2.49 23.78 4.54
C GLU A 38 2.44 22.50 5.39
N LEU A 39 3.16 21.46 4.95
CA LEU A 39 3.22 20.20 5.66
C LEU A 39 3.90 20.32 7.02
N GLN A 40 4.87 21.21 7.15
CA GLN A 40 5.61 21.45 8.39
C GLN A 40 4.71 21.85 9.54
N SER A 41 3.59 22.50 9.26
CA SER A 41 2.58 22.85 10.27
C SER A 41 2.01 21.63 10.98
N SER A 42 1.94 20.49 10.28
CA SER A 42 1.47 19.22 10.83
C SER A 42 2.59 18.44 11.54
N PHE A 43 3.84 18.83 11.35
CA PHE A 43 5.02 18.14 11.91
C PHE A 43 5.94 19.16 12.60
N PRO A 44 5.49 19.79 13.68
CA PRO A 44 6.25 20.89 14.32
C PRO A 44 7.58 20.44 14.93
N ARG A 45 7.73 19.15 15.22
CA ARG A 45 8.96 18.58 15.79
C ARG A 45 9.92 18.05 14.73
N CYS A 46 9.53 18.09 13.46
CA CYS A 46 10.33 17.58 12.37
C CYS A 46 11.02 18.74 11.65
N ALA A 47 12.31 18.56 11.36
CA ALA A 47 13.06 19.56 10.62
C ALA A 47 12.56 19.66 9.17
N TYR A 48 12.62 20.85 8.60
CA TYR A 48 12.25 21.11 7.22
C TYR A 48 12.99 20.20 6.25
N THR A 49 14.31 20.05 6.44
CA THR A 49 15.13 19.19 5.60
C THR A 49 14.74 17.71 5.67
N THR A 50 14.32 17.26 6.84
CA THR A 50 13.84 15.89 7.03
C THR A 50 12.55 15.64 6.26
N LEU A 51 11.59 16.57 6.32
CA LEU A 51 10.36 16.51 5.56
C LEU A 51 10.62 16.57 4.06
N MET A 52 11.51 17.45 3.64
CA MET A 52 11.91 17.58 2.23
C MET A 52 12.48 16.27 1.69
N THR A 53 13.40 15.65 2.45
CA THR A 53 13.99 14.36 2.08
C THR A 53 12.93 13.25 2.03
N THR A 54 12.01 13.23 2.99
CA THR A 54 10.94 12.25 3.05
C THR A 54 10.01 12.36 1.83
N LEU A 55 9.62 13.57 1.48
CA LEU A 55 8.80 13.83 0.30
C LEU A 55 9.51 13.44 -1.00
N ASP A 56 10.80 13.73 -1.10
CA ASP A 56 11.62 13.35 -2.26
C ASP A 56 11.69 11.82 -2.39
N ARG A 57 11.87 11.12 -1.29
CA ARG A 57 11.85 9.65 -1.28
C ARG A 57 10.51 9.07 -1.73
N LEU A 58 9.41 9.63 -1.23
CA LEU A 58 8.06 9.22 -1.64
C LEU A 58 7.82 9.48 -3.12
N HIS A 59 8.33 10.60 -3.63
CA HIS A 59 8.28 10.89 -5.06
C HIS A 59 9.10 9.88 -5.89
N LYS A 60 10.31 9.57 -5.46
CA LYS A 60 11.17 8.58 -6.11
C LYS A 60 10.58 7.17 -6.08
N LYS A 61 9.86 6.83 -5.03
CA LYS A 61 9.12 5.56 -4.92
C LYS A 61 7.88 5.52 -5.82
N GLY A 62 7.51 6.64 -6.45
CA GLY A 62 6.35 6.74 -7.33
C GLY A 62 5.01 6.90 -6.62
N VAL A 63 5.03 7.14 -5.32
CA VAL A 63 3.82 7.30 -4.47
C VAL A 63 3.26 8.71 -4.55
N LEU A 64 4.13 9.70 -4.69
CA LEU A 64 3.74 11.11 -4.84
C LEU A 64 4.11 11.63 -6.22
N GLY A 65 3.22 12.42 -6.80
CA GLY A 65 3.53 13.33 -7.87
C GLY A 65 3.99 14.67 -7.30
N ARG A 66 4.71 15.44 -8.09
CA ARG A 66 5.09 16.81 -7.72
C ARG A 66 5.00 17.76 -8.89
N ILE A 67 4.63 18.98 -8.59
CA ILE A 67 4.60 20.09 -9.55
C ILE A 67 5.42 21.23 -8.98
N LYS A 68 6.05 21.99 -9.85
CA LYS A 68 6.82 23.16 -9.44
C LYS A 68 5.89 24.36 -9.31
N VAL A 69 5.86 24.97 -8.13
CA VAL A 69 5.10 26.19 -7.85
C VAL A 69 6.09 27.25 -7.38
N GLY A 70 6.40 28.20 -8.26
CA GLY A 70 7.47 29.17 -8.01
C GLY A 70 8.83 28.48 -7.90
N ARG A 71 9.50 28.61 -6.75
CA ARG A 71 10.80 27.98 -6.46
C ARG A 71 10.67 26.71 -5.63
N ALA A 72 9.48 26.32 -5.26
CA ALA A 72 9.21 25.16 -4.43
C ALA A 72 8.47 24.09 -5.22
N TYR A 73 8.53 22.85 -4.71
CA TYR A 73 7.70 21.77 -5.19
C TYR A 73 6.47 21.62 -4.30
N ALA A 74 5.33 21.37 -4.93
CA ALA A 74 4.12 20.96 -4.26
C ALA A 74 3.84 19.50 -4.62
N TYR A 75 3.44 18.72 -3.64
CA TYR A 75 3.27 17.27 -3.75
C TYR A 75 1.80 16.87 -3.65
N GLU A 76 1.42 15.89 -4.42
CA GLU A 76 0.09 15.31 -4.39
C GLU A 76 0.17 13.78 -4.48
N PRO A 77 -0.78 13.05 -3.87
CA PRO A 77 -0.75 11.59 -3.95
C PRO A 77 -1.08 11.13 -5.38
N ARG A 78 -0.35 10.14 -5.85
CA ARG A 78 -0.62 9.48 -7.14
C ARG A 78 -1.71 8.44 -7.03
N PHE A 79 -1.91 7.93 -5.83
CA PHE A 79 -2.86 6.86 -5.54
C PHE A 79 -3.73 7.26 -4.37
N THR A 80 -4.97 6.80 -4.36
CA THR A 80 -5.78 6.81 -3.14
C THR A 80 -5.14 5.87 -2.12
N ARG A 81 -5.52 5.99 -0.85
CA ARG A 81 -5.07 5.07 0.19
C ARG A 81 -5.34 3.62 -0.20
N HIS A 82 -6.54 3.35 -0.67
CA HIS A 82 -6.98 2.01 -1.08
C HIS A 82 -6.15 1.43 -2.23
N GLU A 83 -5.90 2.26 -3.25
CA GLU A 83 -5.06 1.87 -4.39
C GLU A 83 -3.64 1.55 -3.96
N LEU A 84 -3.06 2.37 -3.08
CA LEU A 84 -1.70 2.16 -2.58
C LEU A 84 -1.61 0.89 -1.73
N GLU A 85 -2.57 0.68 -0.82
CA GLU A 85 -2.64 -0.53 -0.01
C GLU A 85 -2.69 -1.79 -0.88
N ALA A 86 -3.51 -1.78 -1.92
CA ALA A 86 -3.62 -2.89 -2.86
C ALA A 86 -2.30 -3.15 -3.61
N ARG A 87 -1.62 -2.10 -4.04
CA ARG A 87 -0.33 -2.21 -4.73
C ARG A 87 0.77 -2.76 -3.82
N LEU A 88 0.83 -2.31 -2.58
CA LEU A 88 1.79 -2.80 -1.60
C LEU A 88 1.52 -4.26 -1.24
N ALA A 89 0.27 -4.64 -1.07
CA ALA A 89 -0.13 -6.02 -0.82
C ALA A 89 0.25 -6.94 -1.99
N THR A 90 -0.03 -6.51 -3.22
CA THR A 90 0.33 -7.25 -4.43
C THR A 90 1.84 -7.46 -4.52
N ARG A 91 2.62 -6.42 -4.25
CA ARG A 91 4.08 -6.52 -4.26
C ARG A 91 4.60 -7.51 -3.23
N THR A 92 4.05 -7.49 -2.03
CA THR A 92 4.41 -8.44 -0.97
C THR A 92 4.12 -9.88 -1.40
N VAL A 93 2.95 -10.13 -1.97
CA VAL A 93 2.57 -11.44 -2.48
C VAL A 93 3.51 -11.90 -3.61
N GLU A 94 3.84 -11.00 -4.54
CA GLU A 94 4.78 -11.29 -5.64
C GLU A 94 6.17 -11.65 -5.11
N GLU A 95 6.67 -10.94 -4.09
CA GLU A 95 7.94 -11.25 -3.45
C GLU A 95 7.93 -12.63 -2.80
N TRP A 96 6.84 -12.99 -2.12
CA TRP A 96 6.70 -14.31 -1.52
C TRP A 96 6.65 -15.42 -2.57
N LEU A 97 5.89 -15.21 -3.64
CA LEU A 97 5.79 -16.17 -4.74
C LEU A 97 7.13 -16.33 -5.47
N GLY A 98 7.86 -15.24 -5.66
CA GLY A 98 9.17 -15.26 -6.29
C GLY A 98 10.27 -15.92 -5.45
N ALA A 99 10.19 -15.78 -4.12
CA ALA A 99 11.16 -16.37 -3.19
C ALA A 99 10.92 -17.88 -2.96
N THR A 100 9.72 -18.36 -3.26
CA THR A 100 9.32 -19.75 -2.99
C THR A 100 9.44 -20.58 -4.26
N GLN A 101 10.28 -21.60 -4.22
CA GLN A 101 10.47 -22.49 -5.37
C GLN A 101 9.58 -23.73 -5.24
N GLY A 102 8.74 -23.93 -6.23
CA GLY A 102 7.93 -25.12 -6.39
C GLY A 102 6.56 -25.04 -5.72
N ARG A 103 5.63 -25.77 -6.33
CA ARG A 103 4.21 -25.81 -5.92
C ARG A 103 4.01 -26.30 -4.48
N ARG A 104 4.82 -27.27 -4.06
CA ARG A 104 4.71 -27.85 -2.70
C ARG A 104 5.10 -26.87 -1.61
N ALA A 105 6.04 -25.99 -1.89
CA ALA A 105 6.48 -24.98 -0.93
C ALA A 105 5.45 -23.85 -0.75
N LEU A 106 4.57 -23.64 -1.71
CA LEU A 106 3.50 -22.64 -1.65
C LEU A 106 2.27 -23.12 -0.88
N GLU A 107 2.06 -24.43 -0.78
CA GLU A 107 0.87 -24.99 -0.14
C GLU A 107 0.70 -24.55 1.33
N PRO A 108 1.73 -24.60 2.19
CA PRO A 108 1.62 -24.08 3.55
C PRO A 108 1.27 -22.60 3.61
N LEU A 109 1.80 -21.81 2.69
CA LEU A 109 1.53 -20.38 2.60
C LEU A 109 0.07 -20.12 2.25
N LEU A 110 -0.46 -20.85 1.27
CA LEU A 110 -1.86 -20.76 0.87
C LEU A 110 -2.80 -21.18 2.00
N SER A 111 -2.44 -22.24 2.72
CA SER A 111 -3.20 -22.71 3.87
C SER A 111 -3.25 -21.66 4.97
N CYS A 112 -2.12 -21.06 5.33
CA CYS A 112 -2.05 -19.97 6.31
C CYS A 112 -2.90 -18.77 5.88
N PHE A 113 -2.89 -18.45 4.60
CA PHE A 113 -3.70 -17.35 4.06
C PHE A 113 -5.20 -17.63 4.21
N VAL A 114 -5.63 -18.84 3.84
CA VAL A 114 -7.04 -19.25 3.99
C VAL A 114 -7.46 -19.24 5.47
N ASP A 115 -6.60 -19.74 6.36
CA ASP A 115 -6.86 -19.72 7.79
C ASP A 115 -7.02 -18.30 8.33
N ALA A 116 -6.12 -17.40 7.95
CA ALA A 116 -6.17 -16.00 8.36
C ALA A 116 -7.45 -15.29 7.86
N VAL A 117 -7.87 -15.58 6.65
CA VAL A 117 -9.10 -15.04 6.06
C VAL A 117 -10.32 -15.56 6.82
N SER A 118 -10.36 -16.86 7.10
CA SER A 118 -11.50 -17.50 7.79
C SER A 118 -11.64 -17.06 9.24
N GLU A 119 -10.55 -16.83 9.94
CA GLU A 119 -10.55 -16.32 11.31
C GLU A 119 -11.09 -14.90 11.38
N ARG A 120 -10.91 -14.12 10.35
CA ARG A 120 -11.35 -12.74 10.31
C ARG A 120 -12.85 -12.61 10.03
N ASP A 121 -13.33 -13.29 9.02
CA ASP A 121 -14.75 -13.30 8.65
C ASP A 121 -15.02 -14.47 7.73
N ARG A 122 -15.99 -15.31 8.11
CA ARG A 122 -16.40 -16.45 7.29
C ARG A 122 -16.95 -16.05 5.93
N LEU A 123 -17.56 -14.87 5.83
CA LEU A 123 -18.06 -14.34 4.54
C LEU A 123 -16.94 -14.10 3.55
N LEU A 124 -15.74 -13.81 4.02
CA LEU A 124 -14.57 -13.67 3.15
C LEU A 124 -14.19 -14.96 2.45
N LEU A 125 -14.50 -16.12 3.03
CA LEU A 125 -14.28 -17.41 2.36
C LEU A 125 -15.19 -17.56 1.15
N ASP A 126 -16.43 -17.14 1.27
CA ASP A 126 -17.39 -17.18 0.16
C ASP A 126 -16.94 -16.23 -0.96
N ASP A 127 -16.47 -15.04 -0.59
CA ASP A 127 -15.92 -14.08 -1.53
C ASP A 127 -14.67 -14.63 -2.21
N LEU A 128 -13.79 -15.26 -1.47
CA LEU A 128 -12.58 -15.89 -2.00
C LEU A 128 -12.92 -17.02 -2.98
N GLU A 129 -13.87 -17.87 -2.64
CA GLU A 129 -14.34 -18.94 -3.51
C GLU A 129 -14.93 -18.37 -4.83
N ARG A 130 -15.73 -17.33 -4.74
CA ARG A 130 -16.31 -16.65 -5.89
C ARG A 130 -15.21 -16.06 -6.79
N LEU A 131 -14.20 -15.40 -6.21
CA LEU A 131 -13.08 -14.84 -6.94
C LEU A 131 -12.24 -15.92 -7.63
N LEU A 132 -12.01 -17.05 -6.95
CA LEU A 132 -11.28 -18.18 -7.52
C LEU A 132 -12.02 -18.77 -8.73
N LYS A 133 -13.33 -18.96 -8.62
CA LYS A 133 -14.17 -19.46 -9.73
C LYS A 133 -14.13 -18.50 -10.92
N ALA A 134 -14.30 -17.20 -10.66
CA ALA A 134 -14.26 -16.18 -11.70
C ALA A 134 -12.91 -16.17 -12.43
N LYS A 135 -11.81 -16.30 -11.68
CA LYS A 135 -10.47 -16.34 -12.26
C LYS A 135 -10.22 -17.57 -13.10
N ARG A 136 -10.66 -18.74 -12.64
CA ARG A 136 -10.57 -20.00 -13.41
C ARG A 136 -11.32 -19.90 -14.72
N THR A 137 -12.56 -19.41 -14.68
CA THR A 137 -13.38 -19.20 -15.87
C THR A 137 -12.70 -18.26 -16.86
N HIS A 138 -12.12 -17.18 -16.36
CA HIS A 138 -11.39 -16.23 -17.19
C HIS A 138 -10.16 -16.86 -17.87
N LEU A 139 -9.41 -17.66 -17.14
CA LEU A 139 -8.23 -18.35 -17.68
C LEU A 139 -8.60 -19.42 -18.71
N GLU A 140 -9.67 -20.17 -18.46
CA GLU A 140 -10.18 -21.18 -19.39
C GLU A 140 -10.77 -20.56 -20.66
N GLY A 141 -11.47 -19.41 -20.52
CA GLY A 141 -12.04 -18.67 -21.64
C GLY A 141 -11.01 -17.91 -22.48
N GLY A 142 -9.82 -17.65 -21.93
CA GLY A 142 -8.74 -16.98 -22.63
C GLY A 142 -7.88 -17.90 -23.52
N GLU A 143 -8.09 -19.21 -23.45
CA GLU A 143 -7.38 -20.21 -24.26
C GLU A 143 -8.14 -20.63 -25.52
N ALA A 144 -9.15 -19.90 -25.94
CA ALA A 144 -9.82 -20.18 -27.19
C ALA A 144 -8.90 -19.82 -28.37
N PRO A 145 -8.65 -20.72 -29.30
CA PRO A 145 -7.85 -20.44 -30.48
C PRO A 145 -8.46 -19.40 -31.41
#